data_463b68806f152b41771951ed522fb7b2
#
_entry.id   463b68806f152b41771951ed522fb7b2
#
_cell.length_a   1.000
_cell.length_b   1.000
_cell.length_c   1.000
_cell.angle_alpha   90.00
_cell.angle_beta   90.00
_cell.angle_gamma   90.00
#
_symmetry.space_group_name_H-M   'P 1'
#
loop_
_entity.id
_entity.type
_entity.pdbx_description
1 polymer ?
#
loop_
_entity_poly.entity_id
_entity_poly.type
_entity_poly.pdbx_seq_one_letter_code
_entity_poly.pdbx_strand_id
1 'polypeptide(L)' 'MVDRYIVVDTISGRTEAELLRSMLQARGIQCELSEEAAGWVYGIGIGPLAEVELLVPSHQSKLARQILKEYHAAIHKRRG' A
#
# COMPACT_ATOMS: atom_id res chain seq x y z
N MET A 1 -21.65 -0.65 -11.72
CA MET A 1 -20.86 -1.83 -11.43
C MET A 1 -19.70 -1.48 -10.51
N VAL A 2 -19.54 -2.26 -9.48
CA VAL A 2 -18.50 -1.98 -8.49
C VAL A 2 -17.16 -2.56 -8.93
N ASP A 3 -16.14 -1.73 -8.92
CA ASP A 3 -14.82 -2.18 -9.28
C ASP A 3 -14.22 -2.97 -8.12
N ARG A 4 -13.47 -4.00 -8.47
CA ARG A 4 -12.84 -4.83 -7.46
C ARG A 4 -11.56 -4.16 -6.95
N TYR A 5 -11.35 -4.21 -5.66
CA TYR A 5 -10.10 -3.72 -5.08
C TYR A 5 -9.07 -4.82 -5.07
N ILE A 6 -7.86 -4.49 -5.44
CA ILE A 6 -6.77 -5.46 -5.44
C ILE A 6 -5.57 -4.90 -4.70
N VAL A 7 -4.78 -5.81 -4.15
CA VAL A 7 -3.57 -5.43 -3.42
C VAL A 7 -2.49 -5.06 -4.43
N VAL A 8 -1.96 -3.85 -4.31
CA VAL A 8 -0.89 -3.41 -5.20
C VAL A 8 0.45 -3.33 -4.50
N ASP A 9 0.47 -3.36 -3.18
CA ASP A 9 1.72 -3.33 -2.43
C ASP A 9 1.46 -3.74 -0.99
N THR A 10 2.50 -4.18 -0.33
CA THR A 10 2.45 -4.51 1.09
C THR A 10 3.57 -3.75 1.77
N ILE A 11 3.22 -2.99 2.79
CA ILE A 11 4.16 -2.07 3.42
C ILE A 11 4.33 -2.45 4.88
N SER A 12 5.57 -2.51 5.32
CA SER A 12 5.84 -2.73 6.74
C SER A 12 5.71 -1.41 7.47
N GLY A 13 4.77 -1.38 8.41
CA GLY A 13 4.57 -0.19 9.22
C GLY A 13 3.43 0.67 8.70
N ARG A 14 2.59 1.08 9.65
CA ARG A 14 1.40 1.85 9.31
C ARG A 14 1.70 3.26 8.85
N THR A 15 2.74 3.87 9.41
CA THR A 15 3.05 5.25 9.09
C THR A 15 3.39 5.40 7.61
N GLU A 16 4.25 4.52 7.10
CA GLU A 16 4.61 4.58 5.69
C GLU A 16 3.41 4.22 4.82
N ALA A 17 2.61 3.26 5.26
CA ALA A 17 1.43 2.89 4.49
C ALA A 17 0.47 4.07 4.35
N GLU A 18 0.28 4.83 5.41
CA GLU A 18 -0.60 5.99 5.35
C GLU A 18 -0.03 7.08 4.48
N LEU A 19 1.29 7.25 4.50
CA LEU A 19 1.93 8.19 3.61
C LEU A 19 1.67 7.82 2.16
N LEU A 20 1.84 6.55 1.83
CA LEU A 20 1.63 6.09 0.47
C LEU A 20 0.18 6.22 0.04
N ARG A 21 -0.74 5.93 0.97
CA ARG A 21 -2.15 6.13 0.68
C ARG A 21 -2.44 7.58 0.32
N SER A 22 -1.91 8.50 1.13
CA SER A 22 -2.11 9.93 0.88
C SER A 22 -1.53 10.33 -0.47
N MET A 23 -0.37 9.78 -0.80
CA MET A 23 0.28 10.08 -2.07
C MET A 23 -0.57 9.61 -3.25
N LEU A 24 -1.11 8.41 -3.15
CA LEU A 24 -1.96 7.90 -4.21
C LEU A 24 -3.26 8.68 -4.31
N GLN A 25 -3.83 9.04 -3.17
CA GLN A 25 -5.06 9.82 -3.18
C GLN A 25 -4.84 11.20 -3.79
N ALA A 26 -3.68 11.78 -3.57
CA ALA A 26 -3.34 13.06 -4.16
C ALA A 26 -3.27 12.97 -5.69
N ARG A 27 -3.07 11.76 -6.22
CA ARG A 27 -3.04 11.53 -7.66
C ARG A 27 -4.39 11.07 -8.19
N GLY A 28 -5.42 11.11 -7.36
CA GLY A 28 -6.76 10.73 -7.79
C GLY A 28 -7.02 9.23 -7.72
N ILE A 29 -6.17 8.48 -7.07
CA ILE A 29 -6.34 7.04 -6.94
C ILE A 29 -6.99 6.73 -5.60
N GLN A 30 -8.07 5.95 -5.62
CA GLN A 30 -8.71 5.52 -4.39
C GLN A 30 -7.87 4.42 -3.77
N CYS A 31 -7.38 4.65 -2.56
CA CYS A 31 -6.52 3.68 -1.91
C CYS A 31 -7.05 3.38 -0.52
N GLU A 32 -7.14 2.10 -0.20
CA GLU A 32 -7.56 1.63 1.11
C GLU A 32 -6.43 0.83 1.74
N LEU A 33 -6.40 0.82 3.05
CA LEU A 33 -5.40 0.05 3.79
C LEU A 33 -6.08 -1.13 4.48
N SER A 34 -5.37 -2.24 4.55
CA SER A 34 -5.87 -3.43 5.23
C SER A 34 -4.74 -4.07 6.02
N GLU A 35 -5.01 -4.34 7.28
CA GLU A 35 -4.06 -5.06 8.13
C GLU A 35 -4.60 -6.41 8.56
N GLU A 36 -5.79 -6.75 8.14
CA GLU A 36 -6.47 -7.93 8.64
C GLU A 36 -5.73 -9.21 8.33
N ALA A 37 -5.26 -9.34 7.11
CA ALA A 37 -4.59 -10.57 6.70
C ALA A 37 -3.33 -10.80 7.52
N ALA A 38 -2.57 -9.75 7.74
CA ALA A 38 -1.34 -9.86 8.50
C ALA A 38 -1.61 -10.26 9.94
N GLY A 39 -2.61 -9.61 10.54
CA GLY A 39 -2.97 -9.93 11.91
C GLY A 39 -3.40 -11.38 12.08
N TRP A 40 -4.13 -11.88 11.10
CA TRP A 40 -4.58 -13.26 11.14
C TRP A 40 -3.45 -14.25 10.97
N VAL A 41 -2.59 -14.00 10.02
CA VAL A 41 -1.51 -14.93 9.70
C VAL A 41 -0.60 -15.15 10.89
N TYR A 42 -0.24 -14.08 11.56
CA TYR A 42 0.68 -14.20 12.67
C TYR A 42 -0.02 -14.41 14.01
N GLY A 43 -1.30 -14.11 14.05
CA GLY A 43 -2.10 -14.38 15.23
C GLY A 43 -1.65 -13.65 16.47
N ILE A 44 -0.90 -12.60 16.32
CA ILE A 44 -0.33 -11.95 17.47
C ILE A 44 -0.41 -10.46 17.45
N GLY A 45 -0.77 -9.90 16.34
CA GLY A 45 -0.93 -8.47 16.28
C GLY A 45 0.28 -7.72 16.74
N ILE A 46 1.43 -8.15 16.37
CA ILE A 46 2.65 -7.50 16.76
C ILE A 46 2.79 -6.19 16.01
N GLY A 47 2.60 -5.12 16.75
CA GLY A 47 2.48 -3.83 16.17
C GLY A 47 3.58 -3.39 15.21
N PRO A 48 4.83 -3.34 15.66
CA PRO A 48 5.84 -2.66 14.85
C PRO A 48 6.14 -3.33 13.52
N LEU A 49 5.85 -4.61 13.40
CA LEU A 49 6.17 -5.34 12.18
C LEU A 49 4.93 -5.72 11.39
N ALA A 50 3.78 -5.18 11.77
CA ALA A 50 2.55 -5.48 11.05
C ALA A 50 2.66 -4.98 9.62
N GLU A 51 2.28 -5.83 8.68
CA GLU A 51 2.27 -5.46 7.28
C GLU A 51 0.91 -4.91 6.91
N VAL A 52 0.92 -3.84 6.15
CA VAL A 52 -0.30 -3.17 5.72
C VAL A 52 -0.41 -3.30 4.23
N GLU A 53 -1.53 -3.81 3.76
CA GLU A 53 -1.77 -3.96 2.33
C GLU A 53 -2.40 -2.70 1.77
N LEU A 54 -1.89 -2.26 0.63
CA LEU A 54 -2.47 -1.15 -0.11
C LEU A 54 -3.37 -1.71 -1.20
N LEU A 55 -4.64 -1.32 -1.15
CA LEU A 55 -5.62 -1.80 -2.12
C LEU A 55 -6.15 -0.64 -2.94
N VAL A 56 -6.30 -0.87 -4.23
CA VAL A 56 -6.87 0.13 -5.14
C VAL A 56 -7.86 -0.56 -6.06
N PRO A 57 -8.80 0.20 -6.64
CA PRO A 57 -9.69 -0.38 -7.64
C PRO A 57 -8.89 -0.94 -8.81
N SER A 58 -9.36 -2.03 -9.37
CA SER A 58 -8.59 -2.70 -10.41
C SER A 58 -8.30 -1.80 -11.61
N HIS A 59 -9.21 -0.90 -11.96
CA HIS A 59 -8.99 -0.02 -13.09
C HIS A 59 -7.89 1.01 -12.83
N GLN A 60 -7.52 1.23 -11.57
CA GLN A 60 -6.45 2.16 -11.22
C GLN A 60 -5.17 1.44 -10.84
N SER A 61 -5.16 0.11 -10.89
CA SER A 61 -4.03 -0.66 -10.38
C SER A 61 -2.74 -0.42 -11.16
N LYS A 62 -2.85 -0.27 -12.47
CA LYS A 62 -1.65 -0.08 -13.28
C LYS A 62 -0.97 1.23 -12.92
N LEU A 63 -1.74 2.30 -12.81
CA LEU A 63 -1.19 3.59 -12.45
C LEU A 63 -0.65 3.57 -11.03
N ALA A 64 -1.38 2.95 -10.12
CA ALA A 64 -0.94 2.86 -8.74
C ALA A 64 0.41 2.14 -8.65
N ARG A 65 0.55 1.02 -9.35
CA ARG A 65 1.80 0.28 -9.33
C ARG A 65 2.95 1.08 -9.91
N GLN A 66 2.68 1.86 -10.94
CA GLN A 66 3.72 2.70 -11.52
C GLN A 66 4.19 3.75 -10.53
N ILE A 67 3.26 4.39 -9.85
CA ILE A 67 3.61 5.40 -8.86
C ILE A 67 4.40 4.79 -7.72
N LEU A 68 3.97 3.63 -7.24
CA LEU A 68 4.67 2.96 -6.15
C LEU A 68 6.05 2.52 -6.57
N LYS A 69 6.19 2.06 -7.79
CA LYS A 69 7.50 1.66 -8.31
C LYS A 69 8.44 2.85 -8.33
N GLU A 70 7.96 3.99 -8.77
CA GLU A 70 8.77 5.20 -8.80
C GLU A 70 9.15 5.64 -7.39
N TYR A 71 8.22 5.52 -6.46
CA TYR A 71 8.50 5.87 -5.08
C TYR A 71 9.60 4.98 -4.50
N HIS A 72 9.47 3.67 -4.67
CA HIS A 72 10.45 2.75 -4.11
C HIS A 72 11.82 2.94 -4.77
N ALA A 73 11.84 3.21 -6.06
CA ALA A 73 13.10 3.46 -6.76
C ALA A 73 13.77 4.72 -6.23
N ALA A 74 13.00 5.76 -5.98
CA ALA A 74 13.56 7.00 -5.47
C ALA A 74 14.12 6.83 -4.06
N ILE A 75 13.42 6.09 -3.22
CA ILE A 75 13.87 5.82 -1.87
C ILE A 75 15.16 5.00 -1.90
N HIS A 76 15.18 3.96 -2.72
CA HIS A 76 16.35 3.10 -2.84
C HIS A 76 17.56 3.87 -3.34
N LYS A 77 17.33 4.74 -4.28
CA LYS A 77 18.40 5.55 -4.85
C LYS A 77 19.00 6.49 -3.83
N ARG A 78 18.16 7.04 -2.96
CA ARG A 78 18.63 7.95 -1.92
C ARG A 78 19.54 7.26 -0.92
N ARG A 79 19.23 6.01 -0.63
CA ARG A 79 20.03 5.25 0.33
C ARG A 79 21.33 4.78 -0.25
N GLY A 80 21.35 4.60 -1.52
CA GLY A 80 22.54 4.21 -2.22
C GLY A 80 23.51 5.35 -2.32
#